data_09141caefc78aaaca5f4616e06b19e0b
#
_entry.id   09141caefc78aaaca5f4616e06b19e0b
#
_cell.length_a   1.000
_cell.length_b   1.000
_cell.length_c   1.000
_cell.angle_alpha   90.00
_cell.angle_beta   90.00
_cell.angle_gamma   90.00
#
_symmetry.space_group_name_H-M   'P 1'
#
loop_
_entity.id
_entity.type
_entity.pdbx_description
1 polymer ?
#
loop_
_entity_poly.entity_id
_entity_poly.type
_entity_poly.pdbx_seq_one_letter_code
_entity_poly.pdbx_strand_id
1 'polypeptide(L)'
;MEIDVGGGKKLQLDFPEFKPQMVLIGFAVVGVLVGALTSIYTVQADEEGVVLRFGKYQSTQSPGLHFKLPFFIDKVEKVEVKRQMKQEFGFGTADATNRFQFVGDSEQEKEKQMVTGDLNAARVDWVIQYRITKPRDYLFMVKDADSTLRNASESVMREVVGDRTVDEVITIGRQDIERESLEKLKVLVEKYKLGVSIDQIQLKDVKPPREVDDSFNEVNRAEQEKSTAVNVANGEYNQKVPKAAGVAQQDISRAEGYATKRVNEAE
;
A
#
# COMPACT_ATOMS: atom_id res chain seq x y z
N MET A 1 -3.87 -11.38 70.30
CA MET A 1 -2.72 -12.28 70.19
C MET A 1 -1.63 -11.71 71.08
N GLU A 2 -1.33 -12.37 72.17
CA GLU A 2 -0.28 -11.94 73.12
C GLU A 2 1.06 -12.49 72.59
N ILE A 3 2.03 -11.61 72.30
CA ILE A 3 3.39 -12.00 71.93
C ILE A 3 4.27 -11.59 73.10
N ASP A 4 4.89 -12.55 73.78
CA ASP A 4 5.84 -12.34 74.88
C ASP A 4 7.21 -12.00 74.25
N VAL A 5 7.66 -10.75 74.41
CA VAL A 5 8.97 -10.28 73.92
C VAL A 5 9.87 -10.13 75.12
N GLY A 6 10.32 -11.26 75.70
CA GLY A 6 11.30 -11.40 76.77
C GLY A 6 11.70 -10.10 77.50
N GLY A 7 11.20 -9.91 78.73
CA GLY A 7 11.50 -8.72 79.53
C GLY A 7 10.27 -8.12 80.26
N GLY A 8 9.17 -8.86 80.39
CA GLY A 8 8.04 -8.46 81.24
C GLY A 8 7.09 -7.39 80.65
N LYS A 9 7.28 -7.01 79.37
CA LYS A 9 6.35 -6.14 78.66
C LYS A 9 5.52 -6.92 77.67
N LYS A 10 4.23 -7.11 77.99
CA LYS A 10 3.24 -7.65 77.06
C LYS A 10 2.80 -6.53 76.10
N LEU A 11 3.10 -6.69 74.84
CA LEU A 11 2.52 -5.86 73.80
C LEU A 11 1.14 -6.44 73.44
N GLN A 12 0.08 -5.80 73.91
CA GLN A 12 -1.28 -6.06 73.45
C GLN A 12 -1.43 -5.39 72.08
N LEU A 13 -1.38 -6.18 71.03
CA LEU A 13 -1.82 -5.75 69.72
C LEU A 13 -3.35 -5.84 69.69
N ASP A 14 -3.99 -4.70 70.01
CA ASP A 14 -5.42 -4.51 69.77
C ASP A 14 -5.67 -4.46 68.26
N PHE A 15 -6.03 -5.56 67.66
CA PHE A 15 -6.58 -5.59 66.33
C PHE A 15 -8.00 -5.03 66.42
N PRO A 16 -8.32 -3.96 65.67
CA PRO A 16 -9.69 -3.44 65.66
C PRO A 16 -10.65 -4.57 65.24
N GLU A 17 -11.69 -4.82 66.01
CA GLU A 17 -12.76 -5.74 65.63
C GLU A 17 -13.46 -5.19 64.39
N PHE A 18 -13.02 -5.68 63.23
CA PHE A 18 -13.63 -5.32 61.96
C PHE A 18 -15.04 -5.93 61.91
N LYS A 19 -16.05 -5.09 62.11
CA LYS A 19 -17.46 -5.51 61.89
C LYS A 19 -17.56 -5.97 60.41
N PRO A 20 -18.11 -7.13 60.10
CA PRO A 20 -18.17 -7.65 58.72
C PRO A 20 -18.83 -6.65 57.75
N GLN A 21 -19.69 -5.76 58.22
CA GLN A 21 -20.27 -4.66 57.48
C GLN A 21 -19.22 -3.61 57.01
N MET A 22 -18.21 -3.29 57.84
CA MET A 22 -17.14 -2.37 57.47
C MET A 22 -16.21 -2.94 56.39
N VAL A 23 -15.96 -4.23 56.44
CA VAL A 23 -15.17 -4.94 55.41
C VAL A 23 -15.92 -4.93 54.08
N LEU A 24 -17.23 -5.22 54.09
CA LEU A 24 -18.07 -5.14 52.87
C LEU A 24 -18.13 -3.73 52.29
N ILE A 25 -18.25 -2.69 53.10
CA ILE A 25 -18.22 -1.29 52.65
C ILE A 25 -16.84 -0.95 52.07
N GLY A 26 -15.77 -1.39 52.70
CA GLY A 26 -14.39 -1.20 52.18
C GLY A 26 -14.20 -1.83 50.81
N PHE A 27 -14.66 -3.07 50.61
CA PHE A 27 -14.64 -3.73 49.30
C PHE A 27 -15.49 -3.01 48.24
N ALA A 28 -16.67 -2.51 48.63
CA ALA A 28 -17.56 -1.75 47.74
C ALA A 28 -16.90 -0.42 47.30
N VAL A 29 -16.28 0.30 48.25
CA VAL A 29 -15.57 1.56 47.94
C VAL A 29 -14.38 1.30 47.02
N VAL A 30 -13.56 0.29 47.29
CA VAL A 30 -12.45 -0.10 46.44
C VAL A 30 -12.95 -0.51 45.05
N GLY A 31 -14.02 -1.29 44.96
CA GLY A 31 -14.65 -1.67 43.69
C GLY A 31 -15.10 -0.46 42.87
N VAL A 32 -15.76 0.52 43.50
CA VAL A 32 -16.17 1.77 42.83
C VAL A 32 -14.97 2.59 42.36
N LEU A 33 -13.90 2.70 43.17
CA LEU A 33 -12.69 3.41 42.78
C LEU A 33 -11.99 2.74 41.60
N VAL A 34 -11.81 1.44 41.63
CA VAL A 34 -11.24 0.66 40.52
C VAL A 34 -12.14 0.79 39.29
N GLY A 35 -13.44 0.71 39.46
CA GLY A 35 -14.40 0.92 38.39
C GLY A 35 -14.26 2.29 37.73
N ALA A 36 -14.18 3.36 38.53
CA ALA A 36 -14.05 4.72 38.05
C ALA A 36 -12.71 4.93 37.25
N LEU A 37 -11.59 4.39 37.74
CA LEU A 37 -10.31 4.47 37.12
C LEU A 37 -10.25 3.68 35.77
N THR A 38 -10.93 2.55 35.69
CA THR A 38 -10.98 1.72 34.48
C THR A 38 -12.04 2.17 33.46
N SER A 39 -12.89 3.12 33.82
CA SER A 39 -13.95 3.65 32.96
C SER A 39 -13.45 4.69 31.95
N ILE A 40 -12.29 5.29 32.18
CA ILE A 40 -11.76 6.36 31.35
C ILE A 40 -10.83 5.76 30.31
N TYR A 41 -11.01 6.16 29.03
CA TYR A 41 -10.08 5.82 27.97
C TYR A 41 -9.96 6.97 26.97
N THR A 42 -8.83 7.04 26.27
CA THR A 42 -8.57 8.02 25.22
C THR A 42 -8.45 7.34 23.86
N VAL A 43 -9.01 7.97 22.84
CA VAL A 43 -8.85 7.60 21.43
C VAL A 43 -7.92 8.64 20.79
N GLN A 44 -6.89 8.18 20.11
CA GLN A 44 -5.90 9.05 19.46
C GLN A 44 -6.52 9.79 18.26
N ALA A 45 -5.83 10.83 17.77
CA ALA A 45 -6.34 11.69 16.71
C ALA A 45 -6.49 10.99 15.34
N ASP A 46 -5.75 9.90 15.14
CA ASP A 46 -5.74 9.05 13.94
C ASP A 46 -6.59 7.78 14.05
N GLU A 47 -7.14 7.52 15.25
CA GLU A 47 -7.93 6.33 15.56
C GLU A 47 -9.42 6.65 15.73
N GLU A 48 -10.24 5.62 15.58
CA GLU A 48 -11.63 5.57 16.07
C GLU A 48 -11.79 4.39 17.03
N GLY A 49 -12.54 4.62 18.13
CA GLY A 49 -12.81 3.60 19.14
C GLY A 49 -14.12 2.89 18.88
N VAL A 50 -14.11 1.61 18.60
CA VAL A 50 -15.31 0.79 18.47
C VAL A 50 -15.65 0.18 19.82
N VAL A 51 -16.78 0.57 20.40
CA VAL A 51 -17.24 0.13 21.71
C VAL A 51 -18.13 -1.09 21.55
N LEU A 52 -17.74 -2.17 22.24
CA LEU A 52 -18.48 -3.43 22.33
C LEU A 52 -19.02 -3.60 23.73
N ARG A 53 -20.32 -3.73 23.88
CA ARG A 53 -20.96 -4.04 25.13
C ARG A 53 -21.35 -5.52 25.18
N PHE A 54 -20.77 -6.28 26.10
CA PHE A 54 -20.94 -7.74 26.17
C PHE A 54 -20.67 -8.42 24.79
N GLY A 55 -19.68 -7.92 24.03
CA GLY A 55 -19.33 -8.45 22.72
C GLY A 55 -20.22 -7.95 21.56
N LYS A 56 -21.31 -7.21 21.83
CA LYS A 56 -22.17 -6.63 20.79
C LYS A 56 -21.72 -5.20 20.46
N TYR A 57 -21.64 -4.86 19.18
CA TYR A 57 -21.40 -3.49 18.74
C TYR A 57 -22.42 -2.51 19.33
N GLN A 58 -21.92 -1.47 19.99
CA GLN A 58 -22.73 -0.41 20.59
C GLN A 58 -22.63 0.90 19.82
N SER A 59 -21.40 1.39 19.63
CA SER A 59 -21.15 2.67 18.97
C SER A 59 -19.69 2.78 18.51
N THR A 60 -19.43 3.72 17.59
CA THR A 60 -18.08 4.16 17.22
C THR A 60 -17.85 5.54 17.82
N GLN A 61 -16.71 5.74 18.46
CA GLN A 61 -16.32 6.98 19.13
C GLN A 61 -15.21 7.68 18.36
N SER A 62 -15.37 8.99 18.19
CA SER A 62 -14.38 9.86 17.58
C SER A 62 -13.14 10.07 18.49
N PRO A 63 -12.04 10.64 17.98
CA PRO A 63 -10.89 10.99 18.82
C PRO A 63 -11.26 11.86 20.02
N GLY A 64 -10.63 11.58 21.17
CA GLY A 64 -10.85 12.31 22.42
C GLY A 64 -10.91 11.44 23.65
N LEU A 65 -11.36 12.05 24.75
CA LEU A 65 -11.57 11.39 26.04
C LEU A 65 -13.00 10.86 26.13
N HIS A 66 -13.13 9.57 26.44
CA HIS A 66 -14.42 8.88 26.53
C HIS A 66 -14.54 8.05 27.80
N PHE A 67 -15.80 7.72 28.13
CA PHE A 67 -16.12 6.87 29.24
C PHE A 67 -16.71 5.54 28.74
N LYS A 68 -16.30 4.44 29.38
CA LYS A 68 -16.81 3.11 29.14
C LYS A 68 -17.33 2.51 30.46
N LEU A 69 -18.24 1.56 30.40
CA LEU A 69 -18.65 0.81 31.56
C LEU A 69 -17.50 -0.07 32.07
N PRO A 70 -17.20 -0.01 33.40
CA PRO A 70 -16.13 -0.79 34.00
C PRO A 70 -16.46 -2.30 34.06
N PHE A 71 -15.56 -3.08 34.66
CA PHE A 71 -15.74 -4.52 34.93
C PHE A 71 -15.91 -5.35 33.63
N PHE A 72 -15.20 -5.02 32.58
CA PHE A 72 -15.22 -5.73 31.28
C PHE A 72 -16.58 -5.73 30.55
N ILE A 73 -17.55 -4.92 31.00
CA ILE A 73 -18.85 -4.77 30.34
C ILE A 73 -18.66 -4.17 28.94
N ASP A 74 -17.88 -3.09 28.85
CA ASP A 74 -17.53 -2.44 27.58
C ASP A 74 -16.06 -2.74 27.24
N LYS A 75 -15.84 -3.31 26.04
CA LYS A 75 -14.54 -3.48 25.40
C LYS A 75 -14.40 -2.45 24.29
N VAL A 76 -13.27 -1.78 24.19
CA VAL A 76 -12.98 -0.81 23.13
C VAL A 76 -11.88 -1.35 22.26
N GLU A 77 -12.19 -1.50 20.96
CA GLU A 77 -11.22 -1.81 19.93
C GLU A 77 -10.86 -0.51 19.19
N LYS A 78 -9.59 -0.16 19.15
CA LYS A 78 -9.10 1.05 18.48
C LYS A 78 -8.66 0.69 17.08
N VAL A 79 -9.11 1.45 16.09
CA VAL A 79 -8.83 1.24 14.67
C VAL A 79 -8.24 2.51 14.07
N GLU A 80 -7.11 2.41 13.43
CA GLU A 80 -6.42 3.52 12.74
C GLU A 80 -7.13 3.87 11.44
N VAL A 81 -7.95 4.94 11.43
CA VAL A 81 -8.76 5.33 10.26
C VAL A 81 -8.09 6.35 9.37
N LYS A 82 -7.18 7.17 9.91
CA LYS A 82 -6.50 8.22 9.14
C LYS A 82 -5.18 7.76 8.56
N ARG A 83 -4.65 6.64 9.04
CA ARG A 83 -3.40 6.09 8.57
C ARG A 83 -3.59 5.40 7.22
N GLN A 84 -2.73 5.74 6.27
CA GLN A 84 -2.64 5.02 5.01
C GLN A 84 -1.83 3.75 5.22
N MET A 85 -2.45 2.62 4.90
CA MET A 85 -1.84 1.30 4.96
C MET A 85 -1.46 0.85 3.55
N LYS A 86 -0.51 -0.08 3.47
CA LYS A 86 -0.12 -0.68 2.20
C LYS A 86 -0.05 -2.19 2.33
N GLN A 87 -0.43 -2.91 1.28
CA GLN A 87 -0.14 -4.32 1.09
C GLN A 87 0.72 -4.48 -0.14
N GLU A 88 1.79 -5.24 0.00
CA GLU A 88 2.76 -5.55 -1.04
C GLU A 88 2.53 -6.98 -1.55
N PHE A 89 2.68 -7.18 -2.86
CA PHE A 89 2.44 -8.44 -3.55
C PHE A 89 3.64 -8.79 -4.41
N GLY A 90 4.11 -10.04 -4.31
CA GLY A 90 5.28 -10.52 -5.02
C GLY A 90 6.61 -10.14 -4.36
N PHE A 91 6.60 -9.23 -3.41
CA PHE A 91 7.77 -8.84 -2.61
C PHE A 91 7.33 -8.44 -1.21
N GLY A 92 8.28 -8.34 -0.28
CA GLY A 92 8.03 -7.87 1.07
C GLY A 92 9.15 -6.96 1.54
N THR A 93 8.81 -5.77 2.02
CA THR A 93 9.78 -4.87 2.67
C THR A 93 9.81 -5.19 4.16
N ALA A 94 10.98 -5.44 4.73
CA ALA A 94 11.17 -5.48 6.17
C ALA A 94 10.70 -4.13 6.75
N ASP A 95 9.94 -4.10 7.82
CA ASP A 95 9.29 -2.92 8.40
C ASP A 95 8.02 -2.40 7.68
N ALA A 96 7.42 -3.18 6.81
CA ALA A 96 6.12 -2.81 6.28
C ALA A 96 5.07 -2.72 7.38
N THR A 97 4.24 -1.70 7.32
CA THR A 97 3.20 -1.37 8.32
C THR A 97 2.12 -2.45 8.49
N ASN A 98 2.16 -3.49 7.68
CA ASN A 98 1.17 -4.56 7.68
C ASN A 98 1.75 -5.84 8.30
N ARG A 99 1.13 -6.32 9.37
CA ARG A 99 1.49 -7.58 10.07
C ARG A 99 1.36 -8.84 9.20
N PHE A 100 0.66 -8.75 8.08
CA PHE A 100 0.31 -9.88 7.21
C PHE A 100 1.24 -10.03 6.00
N GLN A 101 2.34 -9.27 5.93
CA GLN A 101 3.30 -9.33 4.82
C GLN A 101 4.34 -10.48 4.92
N PHE A 102 4.26 -11.29 5.96
CA PHE A 102 5.14 -12.47 6.11
C PHE A 102 4.62 -13.66 5.29
N VAL A 103 4.45 -13.44 4.01
CA VAL A 103 4.32 -14.54 3.05
C VAL A 103 5.74 -15.01 2.75
N GLY A 104 6.02 -16.30 2.93
CA GLY A 104 7.35 -16.87 2.64
C GLY A 104 7.73 -16.69 1.17
N ASP A 105 9.03 -16.70 0.86
CA ASP A 105 9.56 -16.47 -0.49
C ASP A 105 8.86 -17.30 -1.58
N SER A 106 8.49 -18.56 -1.24
CA SER A 106 7.78 -19.45 -2.17
C SER A 106 6.34 -19.03 -2.49
N GLU A 107 5.64 -18.39 -1.53
CA GLU A 107 4.28 -17.87 -1.73
C GLU A 107 4.32 -16.56 -2.50
N GLN A 108 5.29 -15.70 -2.21
CA GLN A 108 5.52 -14.47 -2.98
C GLN A 108 5.81 -14.78 -4.45
N GLU A 109 6.61 -15.81 -4.73
CA GLU A 109 6.89 -16.22 -6.10
C GLU A 109 5.63 -16.70 -6.84
N LYS A 110 4.73 -17.44 -6.17
CA LYS A 110 3.44 -17.85 -6.75
C LYS A 110 2.48 -16.68 -6.97
N GLU A 111 2.49 -15.71 -6.05
CA GLU A 111 1.64 -14.51 -6.12
C GLU A 111 1.94 -13.68 -7.37
N LYS A 112 3.23 -13.44 -7.66
CA LYS A 112 3.64 -12.59 -8.78
C LYS A 112 3.58 -13.28 -10.13
N GLN A 113 3.55 -14.61 -10.18
CA GLN A 113 3.42 -15.34 -11.44
C GLN A 113 1.98 -15.28 -11.97
N MET A 114 1.80 -14.71 -13.14
CA MET A 114 0.52 -14.55 -13.82
C MET A 114 0.61 -15.03 -15.26
N VAL A 115 -0.54 -15.42 -15.81
CA VAL A 115 -0.68 -15.77 -17.21
C VAL A 115 -1.46 -14.66 -17.89
N THR A 116 -0.92 -14.17 -19.00
CA THR A 116 -1.53 -13.13 -19.85
C THR A 116 -2.55 -13.75 -20.83
N GLY A 117 -3.37 -12.90 -21.48
CA GLY A 117 -4.42 -13.36 -22.40
C GLY A 117 -3.88 -14.08 -23.65
N ASP A 118 -2.65 -13.84 -24.02
CA ASP A 118 -1.93 -14.54 -25.10
C ASP A 118 -1.15 -15.78 -24.62
N LEU A 119 -1.50 -16.28 -23.40
CA LEU A 119 -0.94 -17.49 -22.77
C LEU A 119 0.55 -17.42 -22.46
N ASN A 120 1.11 -16.23 -22.38
CA ASN A 120 2.47 -16.01 -21.89
C ASN A 120 2.50 -15.88 -20.37
N ALA A 121 3.64 -16.16 -19.77
CA ALA A 121 3.85 -15.94 -18.35
C ALA A 121 4.48 -14.57 -18.11
N ALA A 122 4.00 -13.85 -17.11
CA ALA A 122 4.58 -12.61 -16.63
C ALA A 122 4.73 -12.65 -15.10
N ARG A 123 5.75 -11.98 -14.59
CA ARG A 123 5.91 -11.71 -13.16
C ARG A 123 5.51 -10.26 -12.90
N VAL A 124 4.52 -10.09 -12.05
CA VAL A 124 3.94 -8.79 -11.74
C VAL A 124 4.04 -8.54 -10.25
N ASP A 125 4.77 -7.51 -9.86
CA ASP A 125 4.86 -7.03 -8.48
C ASP A 125 4.02 -5.75 -8.35
N TRP A 126 3.14 -5.68 -7.34
CA TRP A 126 2.30 -4.51 -7.13
C TRP A 126 2.10 -4.19 -5.66
N VAL A 127 1.62 -2.99 -5.41
CA VAL A 127 1.26 -2.48 -4.09
C VAL A 127 -0.13 -1.87 -4.15
N ILE A 128 -0.95 -2.18 -3.17
CA ILE A 128 -2.18 -1.45 -2.92
C ILE A 128 -2.00 -0.52 -1.72
N GLN A 129 -2.54 0.68 -1.83
CA GLN A 129 -2.63 1.64 -0.74
C GLN A 129 -4.09 1.83 -0.39
N TYR A 130 -4.40 1.67 0.89
CA TYR A 130 -5.77 1.74 1.39
C TYR A 130 -5.82 2.36 2.78
N ARG A 131 -7.01 2.76 3.20
CA ARG A 131 -7.30 3.18 4.57
C ARG A 131 -8.61 2.60 5.05
N ILE A 132 -8.75 2.45 6.36
CA ILE A 132 -9.98 1.98 6.97
C ILE A 132 -10.92 3.18 7.08
N THR A 133 -12.12 3.07 6.49
CA THR A 133 -13.13 4.15 6.50
C THR A 133 -14.33 3.82 7.37
N LYS A 134 -14.62 2.53 7.56
CA LYS A 134 -15.74 2.05 8.37
C LYS A 134 -15.24 0.99 9.36
N PRO A 135 -14.74 1.39 10.54
CA PRO A 135 -14.15 0.47 11.52
C PRO A 135 -15.06 -0.69 11.92
N ARG A 136 -16.36 -0.43 12.04
CA ARG A 136 -17.35 -1.47 12.33
C ARG A 136 -17.34 -2.57 11.27
N ASP A 137 -17.38 -2.19 9.98
CA ASP A 137 -17.47 -3.14 8.89
C ASP A 137 -16.15 -3.92 8.76
N TYR A 138 -15.02 -3.24 8.93
CA TYR A 138 -13.68 -3.83 8.95
C TYR A 138 -13.51 -4.91 10.03
N LEU A 139 -14.06 -4.68 11.25
CA LEU A 139 -13.90 -5.61 12.36
C LEU A 139 -14.90 -6.77 12.37
N PHE A 140 -16.11 -6.58 11.80
CA PHE A 140 -17.22 -7.52 12.05
C PHE A 140 -17.91 -8.09 10.81
N MET A 141 -17.69 -7.54 9.62
CA MET A 141 -18.36 -8.06 8.41
C MET A 141 -17.67 -9.28 7.83
N VAL A 142 -16.36 -9.36 7.98
CA VAL A 142 -15.55 -10.50 7.52
C VAL A 142 -14.65 -10.96 8.67
N LYS A 143 -14.26 -12.23 8.62
CA LYS A 143 -13.40 -12.81 9.67
C LYS A 143 -12.01 -12.14 9.70
N ASP A 144 -11.46 -11.83 8.55
CA ASP A 144 -10.16 -11.20 8.35
C ASP A 144 -10.23 -10.30 7.12
N ALA A 145 -10.34 -9.00 7.35
CA ALA A 145 -10.49 -8.03 6.28
C ALA A 145 -9.20 -7.89 5.45
N ASP A 146 -8.03 -8.01 6.09
CA ASP A 146 -6.74 -7.86 5.42
C ASP A 146 -6.46 -9.03 4.48
N SER A 147 -6.67 -10.27 4.93
CA SER A 147 -6.54 -11.45 4.07
C SER A 147 -7.58 -11.47 2.96
N THR A 148 -8.81 -11.02 3.24
CA THR A 148 -9.87 -10.92 2.21
C THR A 148 -9.51 -9.87 1.16
N LEU A 149 -8.99 -8.71 1.60
CA LEU A 149 -8.52 -7.68 0.68
C LEU A 149 -7.36 -8.17 -0.18
N ARG A 150 -6.41 -8.94 0.41
CA ARG A 150 -5.30 -9.54 -0.30
C ARG A 150 -5.79 -10.47 -1.42
N ASN A 151 -6.64 -11.41 -1.10
CA ASN A 151 -7.20 -12.36 -2.06
C ASN A 151 -8.04 -11.67 -3.14
N ALA A 152 -8.81 -10.64 -2.79
CA ALA A 152 -9.57 -9.83 -3.73
C ALA A 152 -8.65 -9.07 -4.69
N SER A 153 -7.58 -8.46 -4.19
CA SER A 153 -6.59 -7.76 -5.01
C SER A 153 -5.87 -8.70 -5.98
N GLU A 154 -5.46 -9.87 -5.50
CA GLU A 154 -4.83 -10.89 -6.34
C GLU A 154 -5.77 -11.36 -7.45
N SER A 155 -7.04 -11.64 -7.11
CA SER A 155 -8.05 -12.06 -8.09
C SER A 155 -8.28 -11.00 -9.17
N VAL A 156 -8.42 -9.73 -8.77
CA VAL A 156 -8.61 -8.62 -9.71
C VAL A 156 -7.38 -8.43 -10.61
N MET A 157 -6.17 -8.48 -10.03
CA MET A 157 -4.95 -8.30 -10.81
C MET A 157 -4.78 -9.43 -11.84
N ARG A 158 -5.04 -10.68 -11.44
CA ARG A 158 -5.02 -11.84 -12.37
C ARG A 158 -6.05 -11.71 -13.47
N GLU A 159 -7.24 -11.20 -13.18
CA GLU A 159 -8.28 -10.94 -14.18
C GLU A 159 -7.83 -9.88 -15.18
N VAL A 160 -7.36 -8.73 -14.71
CA VAL A 160 -6.97 -7.60 -15.58
C VAL A 160 -5.73 -7.92 -16.41
N VAL A 161 -4.75 -8.63 -15.85
CA VAL A 161 -3.55 -9.09 -16.59
C VAL A 161 -3.92 -10.20 -17.60
N GLY A 162 -4.82 -11.09 -17.21
CA GLY A 162 -5.28 -12.19 -18.07
C GLY A 162 -6.08 -11.75 -19.29
N ASP A 163 -6.61 -10.54 -19.30
CA ASP A 163 -7.32 -9.94 -20.45
C ASP A 163 -6.38 -9.16 -21.40
N ARG A 164 -5.06 -9.16 -21.15
CA ARG A 164 -4.07 -8.37 -21.89
C ARG A 164 -2.95 -9.23 -22.46
N THR A 165 -2.31 -8.73 -23.51
CA THR A 165 -1.11 -9.36 -24.05
C THR A 165 0.11 -9.09 -23.18
N VAL A 166 1.12 -9.95 -23.25
CA VAL A 166 2.37 -9.78 -22.50
C VAL A 166 3.06 -8.45 -22.82
N ASP A 167 3.04 -8.02 -24.08
CA ASP A 167 3.62 -6.75 -24.51
C ASP A 167 2.92 -5.54 -23.88
N GLU A 168 1.57 -5.56 -23.79
CA GLU A 168 0.82 -4.51 -23.11
C GLU A 168 1.16 -4.47 -21.62
N VAL A 169 1.23 -5.63 -20.97
CA VAL A 169 1.52 -5.73 -19.52
C VAL A 169 2.93 -5.21 -19.21
N ILE A 170 3.94 -5.54 -20.02
CA ILE A 170 5.34 -5.17 -19.77
C ILE A 170 5.64 -3.72 -20.16
N THR A 171 5.02 -3.21 -21.24
CA THR A 171 5.42 -1.92 -21.85
C THR A 171 4.45 -0.77 -21.55
N ILE A 172 3.36 -0.68 -22.30
CA ILE A 172 2.50 0.52 -22.37
C ILE A 172 1.26 0.46 -21.48
N GLY A 173 0.82 -0.72 -21.10
CA GLY A 173 -0.48 -0.94 -20.44
C GLY A 173 -0.48 -0.67 -18.93
N ARG A 174 0.66 -0.32 -18.31
CA ARG A 174 0.81 -0.19 -16.85
C ARG A 174 -0.27 0.70 -16.21
N GLN A 175 -0.45 1.90 -16.73
CA GLN A 175 -1.42 2.86 -16.18
C GLN A 175 -2.87 2.39 -16.35
N ASP A 176 -3.18 1.74 -17.45
CA ASP A 176 -4.52 1.18 -17.70
C ASP A 176 -4.81 0.00 -16.80
N ILE A 177 -3.82 -0.87 -16.55
CA ILE A 177 -3.92 -1.97 -15.60
C ILE A 177 -4.16 -1.44 -14.18
N GLU A 178 -3.38 -0.45 -13.73
CA GLU A 178 -3.53 0.17 -12.41
C GLU A 178 -4.93 0.77 -12.24
N ARG A 179 -5.42 1.52 -13.23
CA ARG A 179 -6.76 2.15 -13.20
C ARG A 179 -7.88 1.12 -13.19
N GLU A 180 -7.85 0.17 -14.10
CA GLU A 180 -8.89 -0.85 -14.21
C GLU A 180 -8.93 -1.75 -12.97
N SER A 181 -7.76 -2.17 -12.48
CA SER A 181 -7.65 -2.93 -11.22
C SER A 181 -8.20 -2.15 -10.04
N LEU A 182 -7.92 -0.83 -9.95
CA LEU A 182 -8.44 0.03 -8.90
C LEU A 182 -9.97 0.11 -8.94
N GLU A 183 -10.57 0.29 -10.11
CA GLU A 183 -12.02 0.36 -10.27
C GLU A 183 -12.69 -0.97 -9.89
N LYS A 184 -12.20 -2.10 -10.42
CA LYS A 184 -12.71 -3.43 -10.10
C LYS A 184 -12.56 -3.76 -8.61
N LEU A 185 -11.41 -3.45 -8.01
CA LEU A 185 -11.16 -3.72 -6.59
C LEU A 185 -12.08 -2.88 -5.69
N LYS A 186 -12.33 -1.61 -6.02
CA LYS A 186 -13.30 -0.76 -5.29
C LYS A 186 -14.69 -1.37 -5.26
N VAL A 187 -15.16 -1.88 -6.40
CA VAL A 187 -16.48 -2.55 -6.49
C VAL A 187 -16.52 -3.81 -5.61
N LEU A 188 -15.46 -4.63 -5.62
CA LEU A 188 -15.38 -5.83 -4.78
C LEU A 188 -15.33 -5.52 -3.29
N VAL A 189 -14.52 -4.55 -2.89
CA VAL A 189 -14.40 -4.10 -1.50
C VAL A 189 -15.74 -3.60 -0.95
N GLU A 190 -16.50 -2.85 -1.76
CA GLU A 190 -17.84 -2.39 -1.39
C GLU A 190 -18.84 -3.55 -1.31
N LYS A 191 -18.82 -4.47 -2.28
CA LYS A 191 -19.67 -5.67 -2.29
C LYS A 191 -19.45 -6.55 -1.07
N TYR A 192 -18.19 -6.73 -0.66
CA TYR A 192 -17.83 -7.54 0.52
C TYR A 192 -17.97 -6.76 1.83
N LYS A 193 -18.24 -5.46 1.78
CA LYS A 193 -18.35 -4.57 2.95
C LYS A 193 -17.12 -4.64 3.85
N LEU A 194 -15.93 -4.59 3.24
CA LEU A 194 -14.67 -4.69 3.98
C LEU A 194 -14.39 -3.47 4.88
N GLY A 195 -15.13 -2.38 4.74
CA GLY A 195 -14.95 -1.17 5.54
C GLY A 195 -13.67 -0.40 5.23
N VAL A 196 -13.00 -0.69 4.11
CA VAL A 196 -11.79 0.00 3.65
C VAL A 196 -12.07 0.80 2.36
N SER A 197 -11.25 1.80 2.12
CA SER A 197 -11.22 2.55 0.85
C SER A 197 -9.87 2.34 0.19
N ILE A 198 -9.89 1.96 -1.07
CA ILE A 198 -8.66 1.82 -1.85
C ILE A 198 -8.31 3.17 -2.46
N ASP A 199 -7.14 3.68 -2.12
CA ASP A 199 -6.65 4.97 -2.61
C ASP A 199 -5.94 4.80 -3.95
N GLN A 200 -5.05 3.79 -4.05
CA GLN A 200 -4.21 3.59 -5.23
C GLN A 200 -3.78 2.12 -5.35
N ILE A 201 -3.66 1.65 -6.59
CA ILE A 201 -2.92 0.45 -6.97
C ILE A 201 -1.73 0.91 -7.81
N GLN A 202 -0.56 0.34 -7.56
CA GLN A 202 0.67 0.70 -8.23
C GLN A 202 1.46 -0.55 -8.60
N LEU A 203 1.73 -0.73 -9.89
CA LEU A 203 2.64 -1.74 -10.38
C LEU A 203 4.09 -1.33 -10.05
N LYS A 204 4.86 -2.20 -9.43
CA LYS A 204 6.26 -1.95 -9.08
C LYS A 204 7.21 -2.47 -10.13
N ASP A 205 7.12 -3.74 -10.40
CA ASP A 205 7.96 -4.39 -11.39
C ASP A 205 7.14 -5.36 -12.24
N VAL A 206 7.38 -5.36 -13.53
CA VAL A 206 6.74 -6.29 -14.46
C VAL A 206 7.84 -6.82 -15.36
N LYS A 207 8.06 -8.13 -15.29
CA LYS A 207 9.13 -8.82 -16.01
C LYS A 207 8.65 -10.14 -16.58
N PRO A 208 9.27 -10.62 -17.65
CA PRO A 208 9.08 -11.99 -18.10
C PRO A 208 9.61 -12.99 -17.03
N PRO A 209 9.29 -14.29 -17.14
CA PRO A 209 9.91 -15.33 -16.33
C PRO A 209 11.44 -15.30 -16.45
N ARG A 210 12.11 -15.75 -15.36
CA ARG A 210 13.60 -15.72 -15.31
C ARG A 210 14.26 -16.50 -16.43
N GLU A 211 13.63 -17.58 -16.87
CA GLU A 211 14.13 -18.47 -17.91
C GLU A 211 14.24 -17.82 -19.28
N VAL A 212 13.44 -16.77 -19.55
CA VAL A 212 13.39 -16.06 -20.83
C VAL A 212 13.81 -14.59 -20.73
N ASP A 213 14.15 -14.12 -19.54
CA ASP A 213 14.50 -12.70 -19.27
C ASP A 213 15.68 -12.23 -20.12
N ASP A 214 16.75 -13.04 -20.24
CA ASP A 214 17.93 -12.73 -21.06
C ASP A 214 17.57 -12.61 -22.55
N SER A 215 16.76 -13.52 -23.06
CA SER A 215 16.34 -13.51 -24.48
C SER A 215 15.43 -12.30 -24.76
N PHE A 216 14.54 -11.95 -23.86
CA PHE A 216 13.68 -10.78 -23.97
C PHE A 216 14.50 -9.47 -23.98
N ASN A 217 15.48 -9.37 -23.08
CA ASN A 217 16.40 -8.24 -23.03
C ASN A 217 17.26 -8.13 -24.28
N GLU A 218 17.63 -9.25 -24.92
CA GLU A 218 18.38 -9.24 -26.18
C GLU A 218 17.54 -8.70 -27.34
N VAL A 219 16.26 -9.10 -27.44
CA VAL A 219 15.32 -8.56 -28.46
C VAL A 219 15.15 -7.05 -28.26
N ASN A 220 14.88 -6.60 -27.05
CA ASN A 220 14.72 -5.17 -26.76
C ASN A 220 15.99 -4.37 -27.09
N ARG A 221 17.19 -4.92 -26.80
CA ARG A 221 18.46 -4.28 -27.17
C ARG A 221 18.62 -4.19 -28.65
N ALA A 222 18.30 -5.25 -29.41
CA ALA A 222 18.38 -5.26 -30.88
C ALA A 222 17.43 -4.23 -31.52
N GLU A 223 16.21 -4.10 -31.01
CA GLU A 223 15.26 -3.07 -31.47
C GLU A 223 15.75 -1.66 -31.17
N GLN A 224 16.34 -1.44 -29.99
CA GLN A 224 16.90 -0.16 -29.61
C GLN A 224 18.13 0.21 -30.46
N GLU A 225 19.00 -0.76 -30.74
CA GLU A 225 20.14 -0.58 -31.66
C GLU A 225 19.66 -0.25 -33.08
N LYS A 226 18.65 -0.96 -33.59
CA LYS A 226 18.02 -0.66 -34.89
C LYS A 226 17.44 0.75 -34.92
N SER A 227 16.67 1.14 -33.91
CA SER A 227 16.10 2.49 -33.80
C SER A 227 17.20 3.57 -33.78
N THR A 228 18.25 3.32 -33.00
CA THR A 228 19.41 4.22 -32.91
C THR A 228 20.12 4.34 -34.24
N ALA A 229 20.36 3.23 -34.93
CA ALA A 229 21.00 3.25 -36.26
C ALA A 229 20.18 4.03 -37.29
N VAL A 230 18.85 3.85 -37.30
CA VAL A 230 17.94 4.62 -38.16
C VAL A 230 17.99 6.12 -37.84
N ASN A 231 17.95 6.48 -36.56
CA ASN A 231 18.00 7.88 -36.14
C ASN A 231 19.35 8.55 -36.49
N VAL A 232 20.46 7.83 -36.30
CA VAL A 232 21.79 8.31 -36.69
C VAL A 232 21.86 8.51 -38.21
N ALA A 233 21.41 7.54 -39.01
CA ALA A 233 21.37 7.65 -40.45
C ALA A 233 20.51 8.84 -40.95
N ASN A 234 19.34 9.02 -40.34
CA ASN A 234 18.48 10.17 -40.63
C ASN A 234 19.14 11.50 -40.22
N GLY A 235 19.82 11.53 -39.07
CA GLY A 235 20.59 12.69 -38.63
C GLY A 235 21.72 13.04 -39.63
N GLU A 236 22.49 12.05 -40.08
CA GLU A 236 23.53 12.24 -41.09
C GLU A 236 22.95 12.70 -42.43
N TYR A 237 21.84 12.12 -42.88
CA TYR A 237 21.17 12.55 -44.11
C TYR A 237 20.72 14.02 -44.01
N ASN A 238 20.06 14.39 -42.94
CA ASN A 238 19.59 15.77 -42.69
C ASN A 238 20.73 16.78 -42.55
N GLN A 239 21.93 16.35 -42.18
CA GLN A 239 23.12 17.19 -42.11
C GLN A 239 23.85 17.28 -43.49
N LYS A 240 24.09 16.13 -44.10
CA LYS A 240 24.94 16.05 -45.33
C LYS A 240 24.23 16.60 -46.57
N VAL A 241 22.94 16.27 -46.74
CA VAL A 241 22.21 16.67 -47.97
C VAL A 241 21.99 18.18 -48.06
N PRO A 242 21.46 18.88 -47.01
CA PRO A 242 21.33 20.33 -47.07
C PRO A 242 22.68 21.06 -47.18
N LYS A 243 23.73 20.53 -46.53
CA LYS A 243 25.08 21.07 -46.62
C LYS A 243 25.61 20.97 -48.02
N ALA A 244 25.48 19.83 -48.69
CA ALA A 244 25.89 19.64 -50.08
C ALA A 244 25.10 20.55 -51.02
N ALA A 245 23.78 20.66 -50.85
CA ALA A 245 22.94 21.57 -51.60
C ALA A 245 23.36 23.05 -51.40
N GLY A 246 23.67 23.43 -50.16
CA GLY A 246 24.16 24.78 -49.84
C GLY A 246 25.51 25.10 -50.52
N VAL A 247 26.45 24.14 -50.53
CA VAL A 247 27.75 24.31 -51.21
C VAL A 247 27.54 24.44 -52.71
N ALA A 248 26.72 23.58 -53.34
CA ALA A 248 26.40 23.68 -54.76
C ALA A 248 25.77 25.03 -55.10
N GLN A 249 24.82 25.52 -54.31
CA GLN A 249 24.20 26.84 -54.53
C GLN A 249 25.23 27.99 -54.39
N GLN A 250 26.13 27.87 -53.40
CA GLN A 250 27.22 28.85 -53.23
C GLN A 250 28.14 28.91 -54.46
N ASP A 251 28.52 27.76 -55.04
CA ASP A 251 29.35 27.69 -56.19
C ASP A 251 28.65 28.26 -57.42
N ILE A 252 27.35 27.98 -57.59
CA ILE A 252 26.54 28.59 -58.66
C ILE A 252 26.51 30.12 -58.53
N SER A 253 26.17 30.62 -57.34
CA SER A 253 26.08 32.05 -57.04
C SER A 253 27.46 32.75 -57.25
N ARG A 254 28.57 32.08 -56.91
CA ARG A 254 29.90 32.57 -57.11
C ARG A 254 30.26 32.68 -58.66
N ALA A 255 29.88 31.65 -59.43
CA ALA A 255 30.07 31.65 -60.88
C ALA A 255 29.24 32.73 -61.54
N GLU A 256 27.99 32.92 -61.20
CA GLU A 256 27.10 33.98 -61.68
C GLU A 256 27.64 35.37 -61.32
N GLY A 257 28.11 35.59 -60.10
CA GLY A 257 28.77 36.82 -59.70
C GLY A 257 30.03 37.11 -60.44
N TYR A 258 30.86 36.09 -60.73
CA TYR A 258 32.04 36.24 -61.56
C TYR A 258 31.68 36.60 -63.01
N ALA A 259 30.69 35.93 -63.62
CA ALA A 259 30.24 36.24 -64.99
C ALA A 259 29.71 37.70 -65.09
N THR A 260 28.87 38.15 -64.14
CA THR A 260 28.38 39.52 -64.10
C THR A 260 29.49 40.54 -63.93
N LYS A 261 30.49 40.26 -63.11
CA LYS A 261 31.67 41.13 -62.96
C LYS A 261 32.44 41.25 -64.25
N ARG A 262 32.68 40.15 -64.97
CA ARG A 262 33.40 40.15 -66.25
C ARG A 262 32.67 40.91 -67.38
N VAL A 263 31.31 40.84 -67.38
CA VAL A 263 30.52 41.62 -68.33
C VAL A 263 30.65 43.12 -68.02
N ASN A 264 30.50 43.53 -66.75
CA ASN A 264 30.61 44.93 -66.35
C ASN A 264 32.02 45.51 -66.49
N GLU A 265 33.09 44.68 -66.50
CA GLU A 265 34.48 45.11 -66.77
C GLU A 265 34.75 45.27 -68.27
N ALA A 266 33.90 44.69 -69.14
CA ALA A 266 34.06 44.73 -70.59
C ALA A 266 33.20 45.83 -71.27
N GLU A 267 32.24 46.40 -70.59
CA GLU A 267 31.52 47.59 -70.95
C GLU A 267 32.34 48.87 -70.59
#